data_8051ef75f0a5ef89451d057eb9df7116
#
_entry.id   8051ef75f0a5ef89451d057eb9df7116
#
_cell.length_a   1.000
_cell.length_b   1.000
_cell.length_c   1.000
_cell.angle_alpha   90.00
_cell.angle_beta   90.00
_cell.angle_gamma   90.00
#
_symmetry.space_group_name_H-M   'P 1'
#
loop_
_entity.id
_entity.type
_entity.pdbx_description
1 polymer ?
#
loop_
_entity_poly.entity_id
_entity_poly.type
_entity_poly.pdbx_seq_one_letter_code
_entity_poly.pdbx_strand_id
1 'polypeptide(L)'
;MKHPLEELKDPVENLLLWIGRFLRYKCTSLSNSQVKDQNKVFECLNELNQACSSSQLEKVCKKARNVGLLGINTYALPLLKFYEYAQKLSLKSLKSIDEVMLAEFLSIYTGGLSLATKKNYRIALLGLFSYIDKQNQDENEKSYIYNITLKNISGVNQSAGNKLPTHLNNEELEKFLESIDKIEMSAKVRARNRLLIKIIVFTGMRSNEALQLKIKDFTLENGCYTILIKGKGDKYRAVMLKAFHIESLLKEWLIERELYPVKNDLLFCNQKGSALTQAYLYKQVERIINFAGLRREKNGAHMLRHSFATLLYQKRHDLILVQEALGHASLNTSRIYTHFDKERLEEAASIWEEN
;
A
#
# COMPACT_ATOMS: atom_id res chain seq x y z
N MET A 1 -2.19 -17.79 32.73
CA MET A 1 -3.00 -16.64 32.21
C MET A 1 -2.17 -15.37 32.34
N LYS A 2 -1.80 -14.74 31.21
CA LYS A 2 -0.89 -13.60 31.24
C LYS A 2 -1.61 -12.28 31.61
N HIS A 3 -2.91 -12.21 31.30
CA HIS A 3 -3.80 -11.10 31.65
C HIS A 3 -5.20 -11.65 31.83
N PRO A 4 -5.92 -11.32 32.93
CA PRO A 4 -7.32 -11.70 33.08
C PRO A 4 -8.17 -11.12 31.95
N LEU A 5 -9.21 -11.83 31.53
CA LEU A 5 -10.08 -11.38 30.44
C LEU A 5 -10.78 -10.08 30.81
N GLU A 6 -11.19 -9.93 32.05
CA GLU A 6 -11.87 -8.77 32.61
C GLU A 6 -11.11 -8.28 33.85
N GLU A 7 -10.49 -7.11 33.73
CA GLU A 7 -9.74 -6.44 34.79
C GLU A 7 -10.55 -5.30 35.41
N LEU A 8 -11.48 -4.73 34.64
CA LEU A 8 -12.34 -3.62 35.02
C LEU A 8 -13.79 -4.10 35.21
N LYS A 9 -14.58 -3.30 35.93
CA LYS A 9 -16.00 -3.60 36.15
C LYS A 9 -16.84 -3.47 34.87
N ASP A 10 -16.48 -2.52 34.00
CA ASP A 10 -17.18 -2.29 32.74
C ASP A 10 -16.59 -3.20 31.62
N PRO A 11 -17.40 -4.09 31.02
CA PRO A 11 -16.97 -4.91 29.90
C PRO A 11 -16.49 -4.10 28.68
N VAL A 12 -17.06 -2.94 28.44
CA VAL A 12 -16.68 -2.10 27.29
C VAL A 12 -15.30 -1.47 27.52
N GLU A 13 -14.99 -1.07 28.74
CA GLU A 13 -13.64 -0.60 29.09
C GLU A 13 -12.60 -1.73 28.97
N ASN A 14 -12.96 -2.95 29.38
CA ASN A 14 -12.10 -4.12 29.15
C ASN A 14 -11.85 -4.37 27.65
N LEU A 15 -12.87 -4.20 26.79
CA LEU A 15 -12.68 -4.30 25.34
C LEU A 15 -11.67 -3.26 24.84
N LEU A 16 -11.73 -2.02 25.32
CA LEU A 16 -10.79 -0.98 24.96
C LEU A 16 -9.35 -1.33 25.37
N LEU A 17 -9.15 -1.88 26.58
CA LEU A 17 -7.84 -2.37 27.02
C LEU A 17 -7.30 -3.46 26.09
N TRP A 18 -8.12 -4.44 25.71
CA TRP A 18 -7.71 -5.49 24.80
C TRP A 18 -7.39 -4.99 23.41
N ILE A 19 -8.14 -3.99 22.90
CA ILE A 19 -7.84 -3.32 21.63
C ILE A 19 -6.47 -2.64 21.73
N GLY A 20 -6.20 -1.89 22.79
CA GLY A 20 -4.91 -1.24 23.02
C GLY A 20 -3.74 -2.24 23.05
N ARG A 21 -3.87 -3.33 23.81
CA ARG A 21 -2.88 -4.42 23.87
C ARG A 21 -2.64 -5.08 22.50
N PHE A 22 -3.72 -5.35 21.79
CA PHE A 22 -3.62 -5.94 20.45
C PHE A 22 -2.96 -5.00 19.45
N LEU A 23 -3.32 -3.72 19.45
CA LEU A 23 -2.69 -2.72 18.57
C LEU A 23 -1.21 -2.57 18.88
N ARG A 24 -0.82 -2.58 20.15
CA ARG A 24 0.58 -2.61 20.57
C ARG A 24 1.30 -3.84 20.02
N TYR A 25 0.71 -5.03 20.20
CA TYR A 25 1.24 -6.29 19.64
C TYR A 25 1.37 -6.19 18.11
N LYS A 26 0.38 -5.63 17.43
CA LYS A 26 0.47 -5.42 15.96
C LYS A 26 1.59 -4.47 15.59
N CYS A 27 1.81 -3.38 16.31
CA CYS A 27 2.94 -2.48 16.07
C CYS A 27 4.29 -3.19 16.10
N THR A 28 4.48 -4.19 16.97
CA THR A 28 5.73 -4.99 17.02
C THR A 28 5.86 -5.98 15.86
N SER A 29 4.76 -6.36 15.20
CA SER A 29 4.73 -7.34 14.10
C SER A 29 4.59 -6.72 12.72
N LEU A 30 4.35 -5.42 12.62
CA LEU A 30 4.30 -4.70 11.35
C LEU A 30 5.69 -4.50 10.75
N SER A 31 5.73 -4.35 9.42
CA SER A 31 6.96 -3.95 8.75
C SER A 31 7.43 -2.59 9.28
N ASN A 32 8.67 -2.53 9.70
CA ASN A 32 9.36 -1.34 10.21
C ASN A 32 10.33 -0.71 9.19
N SER A 33 10.34 -1.19 7.96
CA SER A 33 11.26 -0.74 6.91
C SER A 33 11.18 0.76 6.57
N GLN A 34 10.08 1.42 6.99
CA GLN A 34 9.88 2.86 6.79
C GLN A 34 9.99 3.67 8.10
N VAL A 35 10.37 3.02 9.18
CA VAL A 35 10.61 3.68 10.46
C VAL A 35 11.87 4.53 10.35
N LYS A 36 11.73 5.83 10.67
CA LYS A 36 12.82 6.80 10.64
C LYS A 36 13.36 7.17 12.02
N ASP A 37 12.55 6.93 13.06
CA ASP A 37 12.85 7.35 14.43
C ASP A 37 12.38 6.27 15.41
N GLN A 38 13.36 5.53 15.95
CA GLN A 38 13.10 4.42 16.86
C GLN A 38 12.53 4.90 18.21
N ASN A 39 12.95 6.07 18.68
CA ASN A 39 12.48 6.63 19.95
C ASN A 39 10.99 6.93 19.89
N LYS A 40 10.52 7.49 18.77
CA LYS A 40 9.09 7.73 18.55
C LYS A 40 8.27 6.46 18.46
N VAL A 41 8.83 5.36 17.91
CA VAL A 41 8.16 4.05 17.95
C VAL A 41 8.00 3.59 19.40
N PHE A 42 9.07 3.69 20.20
CA PHE A 42 9.03 3.32 21.62
C PHE A 42 7.98 4.15 22.40
N GLU A 43 7.94 5.48 22.17
CA GLU A 43 6.90 6.34 22.74
C GLU A 43 5.49 5.86 22.35
N CYS A 44 5.24 5.56 21.06
CA CYS A 44 3.94 5.06 20.61
C CYS A 44 3.56 3.72 21.29
N LEU A 45 4.53 2.81 21.48
CA LEU A 45 4.28 1.54 22.17
C LEU A 45 3.92 1.73 23.64
N ASN A 46 4.53 2.72 24.31
CA ASN A 46 4.20 3.06 25.69
C ASN A 46 2.83 3.74 25.79
N GLU A 47 2.57 4.73 24.93
CA GLU A 47 1.29 5.42 24.87
C GLU A 47 0.11 4.46 24.60
N LEU A 48 0.29 3.42 23.78
CA LEU A 48 -0.74 2.38 23.54
C LEU A 48 -1.09 1.57 24.80
N ASN A 49 -0.13 1.38 25.71
CA ASN A 49 -0.40 0.71 27.00
C ASN A 49 -1.17 1.60 28.00
N GLN A 50 -1.03 2.92 27.87
CA GLN A 50 -1.60 3.89 28.78
C GLN A 50 -2.89 4.53 28.27
N ALA A 51 -3.31 4.18 27.07
CA ALA A 51 -4.49 4.79 26.45
C ALA A 51 -5.78 4.34 27.15
N CYS A 52 -6.47 5.31 27.76
CA CYS A 52 -7.71 5.11 28.50
C CYS A 52 -8.96 5.53 27.68
N SER A 53 -8.81 5.93 26.43
CA SER A 53 -9.93 6.29 25.57
C SER A 53 -9.71 5.95 24.10
N SER A 54 -10.80 5.74 23.36
CA SER A 54 -10.75 5.49 21.91
C SER A 54 -10.10 6.63 21.14
N SER A 55 -10.32 7.88 21.56
CA SER A 55 -9.69 9.07 20.96
C SER A 55 -8.16 9.07 21.16
N GLN A 56 -7.67 8.64 22.33
CA GLN A 56 -6.23 8.48 22.57
C GLN A 56 -5.65 7.40 21.69
N LEU A 57 -6.28 6.21 21.61
CA LEU A 57 -5.85 5.12 20.73
C LEU A 57 -5.77 5.58 19.27
N GLU A 58 -6.77 6.32 18.78
CA GLU A 58 -6.77 6.84 17.43
C GLU A 58 -5.58 7.79 17.17
N LYS A 59 -5.31 8.71 18.10
CA LYS A 59 -4.17 9.67 18.01
C LYS A 59 -2.84 8.92 17.99
N VAL A 60 -2.67 7.94 18.87
CA VAL A 60 -1.43 7.14 18.93
C VAL A 60 -1.25 6.32 17.68
N CYS A 61 -2.30 5.70 17.13
CA CYS A 61 -2.23 4.97 15.87
C CYS A 61 -1.88 5.87 14.69
N LYS A 62 -2.40 7.10 14.64
CA LYS A 62 -1.99 8.12 13.66
C LYS A 62 -0.51 8.49 13.82
N LYS A 63 -0.03 8.68 15.06
CA LYS A 63 1.38 8.92 15.37
C LYS A 63 2.25 7.75 14.90
N ALA A 64 1.89 6.51 15.24
CA ALA A 64 2.59 5.29 14.83
C ALA A 64 2.68 5.15 13.30
N ARG A 65 1.61 5.44 12.57
CA ARG A 65 1.63 5.47 11.10
C ARG A 65 2.59 6.53 10.56
N ASN A 66 2.61 7.73 11.14
CA ASN A 66 3.48 8.82 10.68
C ASN A 66 4.96 8.53 10.94
N VAL A 67 5.28 7.73 11.95
CA VAL A 67 6.63 7.26 12.27
C VAL A 67 7.09 6.12 11.32
N GLY A 68 6.18 5.52 10.56
CA GLY A 68 6.51 4.50 9.56
C GLY A 68 5.82 3.14 9.73
N LEU A 69 4.98 2.95 10.76
CA LEU A 69 4.19 1.73 10.97
C LEU A 69 2.89 1.78 10.16
N LEU A 70 3.00 1.77 8.85
CA LEU A 70 1.89 2.09 7.93
C LEU A 70 0.70 1.13 8.01
N GLY A 71 0.94 -0.14 8.36
CA GLY A 71 -0.10 -1.18 8.39
C GLY A 71 -1.08 -1.08 9.57
N ILE A 72 -0.80 -0.22 10.57
CA ILE A 72 -1.61 -0.16 11.81
C ILE A 72 -3.07 0.19 11.55
N ASN A 73 -3.36 1.03 10.56
CA ASN A 73 -4.73 1.45 10.24
C ASN A 73 -5.63 0.29 9.75
N THR A 74 -5.04 -0.78 9.22
CA THR A 74 -5.80 -1.98 8.82
C THR A 74 -6.51 -2.61 10.04
N TYR A 75 -5.94 -2.43 11.21
CA TYR A 75 -6.48 -2.96 12.47
C TYR A 75 -7.19 -1.88 13.30
N ALA A 76 -6.57 -0.70 13.44
CA ALA A 76 -7.07 0.34 14.33
C ALA A 76 -8.47 0.82 13.97
N LEU A 77 -8.68 1.22 12.70
CA LEU A 77 -9.98 1.76 12.29
C LEU A 77 -11.14 0.77 12.48
N PRO A 78 -11.07 -0.49 12.01
CA PRO A 78 -12.14 -1.46 12.25
C PRO A 78 -12.41 -1.72 13.74
N LEU A 79 -11.37 -1.80 14.57
CA LEU A 79 -11.52 -2.11 15.99
C LEU A 79 -12.09 -0.93 16.78
N LEU A 80 -11.72 0.30 16.44
CA LEU A 80 -12.35 1.48 17.04
C LEU A 80 -13.82 1.60 16.65
N LYS A 81 -14.18 1.24 15.41
CA LYS A 81 -15.59 1.15 15.01
C LYS A 81 -16.35 0.03 15.71
N PHE A 82 -15.70 -1.10 15.97
CA PHE A 82 -16.28 -2.16 16.76
C PHE A 82 -16.49 -1.73 18.24
N TYR A 83 -15.53 -1.00 18.81
CA TYR A 83 -15.69 -0.41 20.14
C TYR A 83 -16.87 0.57 20.20
N GLU A 84 -17.04 1.47 19.23
CA GLU A 84 -18.21 2.37 19.14
C GLU A 84 -19.54 1.59 19.05
N TYR A 85 -19.55 0.45 18.37
CA TYR A 85 -20.72 -0.43 18.31
C TYR A 85 -20.97 -1.08 19.65
N ALA A 86 -19.96 -1.63 20.29
CA ALA A 86 -20.05 -2.27 21.60
C ALA A 86 -20.56 -1.32 22.71
N GLN A 87 -20.20 -0.02 22.64
CA GLN A 87 -20.72 1.01 23.56
C GLN A 87 -22.23 1.18 23.48
N LYS A 88 -22.86 0.84 22.37
CA LYS A 88 -24.32 0.94 22.18
C LYS A 88 -25.06 -0.29 22.68
N LEU A 89 -24.31 -1.33 23.01
CA LEU A 89 -24.86 -2.60 23.50
C LEU A 89 -24.71 -2.67 25.03
N SER A 90 -25.67 -3.25 25.68
CA SER A 90 -25.61 -3.53 27.13
C SER A 90 -24.82 -4.84 27.37
N LEU A 91 -23.50 -4.80 27.13
CA LEU A 91 -22.63 -5.97 27.37
C LEU A 91 -22.61 -6.31 28.86
N LYS A 92 -22.92 -7.55 29.21
CA LYS A 92 -22.81 -8.06 30.59
C LYS A 92 -21.39 -8.53 30.93
N SER A 93 -20.67 -9.01 29.95
CA SER A 93 -19.31 -9.53 30.04
C SER A 93 -18.68 -9.57 28.64
N LEU A 94 -17.35 -9.53 28.55
CA LEU A 94 -16.64 -9.76 27.28
C LEU A 94 -16.93 -11.14 26.68
N LYS A 95 -17.20 -12.14 27.53
CA LYS A 95 -17.59 -13.50 27.09
C LYS A 95 -18.90 -13.55 26.33
N SER A 96 -19.75 -12.51 26.46
CA SER A 96 -21.01 -12.43 25.71
C SER A 96 -20.84 -12.00 24.25
N ILE A 97 -19.63 -11.61 23.85
CA ILE A 97 -19.32 -11.30 22.44
C ILE A 97 -19.17 -12.63 21.70
N ASP A 98 -20.06 -12.87 20.75
CA ASP A 98 -20.10 -14.08 19.94
C ASP A 98 -20.00 -13.79 18.45
N GLU A 99 -20.00 -14.85 17.65
CA GLU A 99 -19.90 -14.75 16.18
C GLU A 99 -21.12 -14.04 15.57
N VAL A 100 -22.31 -14.15 16.18
CA VAL A 100 -23.54 -13.50 15.71
C VAL A 100 -23.42 -11.98 15.86
N MET A 101 -23.01 -11.52 17.03
CA MET A 101 -22.76 -10.11 17.30
C MET A 101 -21.73 -9.48 16.34
N LEU A 102 -20.65 -10.21 16.04
CA LEU A 102 -19.63 -9.76 15.10
C LEU A 102 -20.15 -9.73 13.65
N ALA A 103 -21.02 -10.67 13.29
CA ALA A 103 -21.67 -10.68 11.97
C ALA A 103 -22.63 -9.50 11.82
N GLU A 104 -23.41 -9.19 12.84
CA GLU A 104 -24.29 -7.99 12.88
C GLU A 104 -23.48 -6.70 12.75
N PHE A 105 -22.40 -6.55 13.53
CA PHE A 105 -21.50 -5.41 13.41
C PHE A 105 -20.97 -5.28 11.99
N LEU A 106 -20.47 -6.36 11.39
CA LEU A 106 -19.95 -6.34 10.02
C LEU A 106 -21.04 -5.96 9.01
N SER A 107 -22.25 -6.48 9.17
CA SER A 107 -23.38 -6.14 8.30
C SER A 107 -23.69 -4.65 8.34
N ILE A 108 -23.77 -4.06 9.54
CA ILE A 108 -24.14 -2.66 9.76
C ILE A 108 -23.02 -1.72 9.31
N TYR A 109 -21.78 -1.94 9.77
CA TYR A 109 -20.67 -1.00 9.59
C TYR A 109 -19.91 -1.16 8.28
N THR A 110 -20.12 -2.26 7.56
CA THR A 110 -19.50 -2.49 6.26
C THR A 110 -20.46 -2.44 5.08
N GLY A 111 -21.74 -2.13 5.32
CA GLY A 111 -22.73 -1.87 4.27
C GLY A 111 -22.20 -0.84 3.27
N GLY A 112 -22.32 -1.12 1.96
CA GLY A 112 -21.82 -0.21 0.90
C GLY A 112 -20.29 -0.13 0.73
N LEU A 113 -19.50 -0.72 1.63
CA LEU A 113 -18.05 -0.71 1.50
C LEU A 113 -17.55 -1.77 0.50
N SER A 114 -16.33 -1.54 -0.05
CA SER A 114 -15.69 -2.49 -0.95
C SER A 114 -15.40 -3.84 -0.25
N LEU A 115 -15.39 -4.94 -1.01
CA LEU A 115 -15.02 -6.27 -0.51
C LEU A 115 -13.65 -6.28 0.19
N ALA A 116 -12.68 -5.55 -0.33
CA ALA A 116 -11.36 -5.43 0.29
C ALA A 116 -11.46 -4.78 1.68
N THR A 117 -12.27 -3.74 1.83
CA THR A 117 -12.51 -3.10 3.12
C THR A 117 -13.22 -4.04 4.08
N LYS A 118 -14.26 -4.75 3.63
CA LYS A 118 -14.95 -5.78 4.43
C LYS A 118 -13.99 -6.86 4.93
N LYS A 119 -13.09 -7.34 4.06
CA LYS A 119 -12.03 -8.29 4.44
C LYS A 119 -11.10 -7.73 5.51
N ASN A 120 -10.73 -6.44 5.44
CA ASN A 120 -9.89 -5.80 6.47
C ASN A 120 -10.61 -5.75 7.82
N TYR A 121 -11.91 -5.43 7.86
CA TYR A 121 -12.70 -5.46 9.08
C TYR A 121 -12.72 -6.87 9.69
N ARG A 122 -13.00 -7.89 8.89
CA ARG A 122 -12.96 -9.30 9.34
C ARG A 122 -11.59 -9.70 9.87
N ILE A 123 -10.50 -9.36 9.17
CA ILE A 123 -9.13 -9.68 9.59
C ILE A 123 -8.80 -9.00 10.93
N ALA A 124 -9.23 -7.76 11.13
CA ALA A 124 -8.98 -7.03 12.37
C ALA A 124 -9.72 -7.68 13.56
N LEU A 125 -11.00 -8.03 13.39
CA LEU A 125 -11.78 -8.73 14.43
C LEU A 125 -11.21 -10.10 14.76
N LEU A 126 -11.01 -10.95 13.76
CA LEU A 126 -10.42 -12.27 13.97
C LEU A 126 -9.04 -12.17 14.63
N GLY A 127 -8.24 -11.17 14.23
CA GLY A 127 -6.95 -10.91 14.82
C GLY A 127 -7.03 -10.57 16.30
N LEU A 128 -7.98 -9.69 16.71
CA LEU A 128 -8.19 -9.32 18.10
C LEU A 128 -8.62 -10.53 18.96
N PHE A 129 -9.67 -11.23 18.54
CA PHE A 129 -10.21 -12.34 19.33
C PHE A 129 -9.25 -13.53 19.40
N SER A 130 -8.55 -13.83 18.30
CA SER A 130 -7.47 -14.82 18.31
C SER A 130 -6.30 -14.41 19.23
N TYR A 131 -6.00 -13.09 19.31
CA TYR A 131 -4.99 -12.59 20.25
C TYR A 131 -5.44 -12.76 21.71
N ILE A 132 -6.70 -12.45 22.02
CA ILE A 132 -7.27 -12.62 23.36
C ILE A 132 -7.22 -14.10 23.74
N ASP A 133 -7.66 -15.01 22.87
CA ASP A 133 -7.59 -16.45 23.08
C ASP A 133 -6.17 -16.91 23.37
N LYS A 134 -5.20 -16.47 22.56
CA LYS A 134 -3.78 -16.82 22.74
C LYS A 134 -3.20 -16.31 24.07
N GLN A 135 -3.65 -15.16 24.59
CA GLN A 135 -3.20 -14.62 25.88
C GLN A 135 -3.86 -15.35 27.07
N ASN A 136 -4.95 -16.08 26.84
CA ASN A 136 -5.73 -16.77 27.83
C ASN A 136 -5.71 -18.32 27.68
N GLN A 137 -4.68 -18.85 27.01
CA GLN A 137 -4.44 -20.28 26.90
C GLN A 137 -4.12 -20.91 28.27
N ASP A 138 -4.55 -22.14 28.43
CA ASP A 138 -4.17 -23.01 29.56
C ASP A 138 -2.76 -23.59 29.35
N GLU A 139 -2.32 -24.45 30.29
CA GLU A 139 -1.01 -25.12 30.22
C GLU A 139 -0.87 -26.06 29.02
N ASN A 140 -2.00 -26.48 28.42
CA ASN A 140 -2.06 -27.33 27.23
C ASN A 140 -2.20 -26.52 25.94
N GLU A 141 -1.94 -25.23 25.96
CA GLU A 141 -2.08 -24.29 24.82
C GLU A 141 -3.52 -24.22 24.26
N LYS A 142 -4.53 -24.63 25.00
CA LYS A 142 -5.93 -24.55 24.59
C LYS A 142 -6.61 -23.31 25.17
N SER A 143 -7.35 -22.60 24.33
CA SER A 143 -8.26 -21.53 24.74
C SER A 143 -9.67 -21.87 24.25
N TYR A 144 -10.66 -21.63 25.10
CA TYR A 144 -12.07 -21.92 24.82
C TYR A 144 -12.94 -20.65 24.95
N ILE A 145 -12.35 -19.46 24.96
CA ILE A 145 -13.10 -18.23 25.21
C ILE A 145 -13.97 -17.86 24.02
N TYR A 146 -13.38 -17.80 22.82
CA TYR A 146 -14.09 -17.27 21.68
C TYR A 146 -14.29 -18.21 20.50
N ASN A 147 -13.40 -19.01 20.07
CA ASN A 147 -13.51 -19.89 18.90
C ASN A 147 -14.27 -19.27 17.68
N ILE A 148 -13.98 -17.99 17.38
CA ILE A 148 -14.66 -17.22 16.35
C ILE A 148 -14.00 -17.50 14.98
N THR A 149 -14.80 -17.86 13.96
CA THR A 149 -14.29 -18.17 12.62
C THR A 149 -14.78 -17.22 11.54
N LEU A 150 -15.95 -16.64 11.70
CA LEU A 150 -16.60 -15.73 10.73
C LEU A 150 -16.61 -16.31 9.30
N LYS A 151 -16.90 -17.61 9.16
CA LYS A 151 -16.86 -18.31 7.87
C LYS A 151 -18.03 -17.95 6.95
N ASN A 152 -19.20 -17.67 7.51
CA ASN A 152 -20.47 -17.55 6.77
C ASN A 152 -20.91 -16.12 6.49
N ILE A 153 -19.97 -15.16 6.45
CA ILE A 153 -20.33 -13.76 6.14
C ILE A 153 -20.48 -13.61 4.61
N SER A 154 -21.69 -13.29 4.19
CA SER A 154 -22.00 -13.03 2.78
C SER A 154 -21.09 -11.94 2.20
N GLY A 155 -20.52 -12.20 1.02
CA GLY A 155 -19.65 -11.27 0.32
C GLY A 155 -18.16 -11.31 0.74
N VAL A 156 -17.78 -12.01 1.81
CA VAL A 156 -16.34 -12.10 2.21
C VAL A 156 -15.69 -13.37 1.67
N ASN A 157 -16.45 -14.45 1.52
CA ASN A 157 -15.97 -15.74 0.99
C ASN A 157 -16.16 -15.87 -0.52
N GLN A 158 -16.94 -15.01 -1.14
CA GLN A 158 -16.96 -14.98 -2.60
C GLN A 158 -15.61 -14.45 -3.08
N SER A 159 -14.88 -15.27 -3.86
CA SER A 159 -13.94 -14.73 -4.82
C SER A 159 -14.78 -13.70 -5.60
N ALA A 160 -14.55 -12.41 -5.32
CA ALA A 160 -15.13 -11.37 -6.15
C ALA A 160 -14.79 -11.78 -7.57
N GLY A 161 -15.79 -12.05 -8.39
CA GLY A 161 -15.55 -12.19 -9.82
C GLY A 161 -14.64 -11.04 -10.16
N ASN A 162 -13.44 -11.33 -10.63
CA ASN A 162 -12.37 -10.35 -10.79
C ASN A 162 -12.92 -9.24 -11.69
N LYS A 163 -13.44 -8.15 -11.10
CA LYS A 163 -13.61 -6.92 -11.88
C LYS A 163 -12.23 -6.66 -12.45
N LEU A 164 -12.10 -6.77 -13.76
CA LEU A 164 -10.86 -6.48 -14.44
C LEU A 164 -10.38 -5.11 -13.95
N PRO A 165 -9.13 -4.98 -13.53
CA PRO A 165 -8.60 -3.71 -13.10
C PRO A 165 -8.79 -2.67 -14.21
N THR A 166 -9.20 -1.47 -13.84
CA THR A 166 -9.30 -0.36 -14.78
C THR A 166 -7.93 -0.13 -15.43
N HIS A 167 -7.88 -0.16 -16.76
CA HIS A 167 -6.66 0.10 -17.54
C HIS A 167 -7.01 0.96 -18.77
N LEU A 168 -6.02 1.56 -19.39
CA LEU A 168 -6.11 2.22 -20.68
C LEU A 168 -5.77 1.18 -21.75
N ASN A 169 -6.55 1.14 -22.83
CA ASN A 169 -6.17 0.38 -24.02
C ASN A 169 -5.02 1.08 -24.77
N ASN A 170 -4.57 0.51 -25.90
CA ASN A 170 -3.41 1.05 -26.64
C ASN A 170 -3.65 2.50 -27.11
N GLU A 171 -4.76 2.76 -27.79
CA GLU A 171 -5.10 4.10 -28.30
C GLU A 171 -5.25 5.13 -27.18
N GLU A 172 -5.87 4.74 -26.06
CA GLU A 172 -6.03 5.58 -24.89
C GLU A 172 -4.70 5.89 -24.21
N LEU A 173 -3.77 4.92 -24.22
CA LEU A 173 -2.45 5.08 -23.64
C LEU A 173 -1.58 6.00 -24.50
N GLU A 174 -1.64 5.89 -25.82
CA GLU A 174 -0.99 6.83 -26.76
C GLU A 174 -1.53 8.25 -26.53
N LYS A 175 -2.85 8.42 -26.50
CA LYS A 175 -3.48 9.71 -26.22
C LYS A 175 -3.09 10.27 -24.84
N PHE A 176 -2.94 9.40 -23.85
CA PHE A 176 -2.45 9.79 -22.52
C PHE A 176 -1.00 10.27 -22.58
N LEU A 177 -0.11 9.56 -23.28
CA LEU A 177 1.30 9.94 -23.48
C LEU A 177 1.44 11.29 -24.18
N GLU A 178 0.70 11.51 -25.26
CA GLU A 178 0.66 12.83 -25.93
C GLU A 178 0.17 13.93 -24.98
N SER A 179 -0.84 13.63 -24.17
CA SER A 179 -1.41 14.58 -23.21
C SER A 179 -0.42 14.96 -22.10
N ILE A 180 0.50 14.06 -21.72
CA ILE A 180 1.60 14.38 -20.78
C ILE A 180 2.46 15.52 -21.35
N ASP A 181 2.73 15.51 -22.66
CA ASP A 181 3.60 16.49 -23.29
C ASP A 181 2.86 17.79 -23.67
N LYS A 182 1.56 17.72 -23.91
CA LYS A 182 0.72 18.87 -24.30
C LYS A 182 0.19 19.69 -23.12
N ILE A 183 -0.08 19.03 -21.98
CA ILE A 183 -0.68 19.72 -20.82
C ILE A 183 0.24 20.80 -20.26
N GLU A 184 -0.31 21.97 -20.01
CA GLU A 184 0.43 23.06 -19.39
C GLU A 184 0.79 22.75 -17.93
N MET A 185 2.06 22.93 -17.59
CA MET A 185 2.61 22.78 -16.24
C MET A 185 3.59 23.93 -15.98
N SER A 186 3.66 24.38 -14.72
CA SER A 186 4.70 25.34 -14.31
C SER A 186 6.09 24.81 -14.66
N ALA A 187 6.95 25.66 -15.22
CA ALA A 187 8.31 25.30 -15.62
C ALA A 187 9.08 24.56 -14.51
N LYS A 188 8.97 25.04 -13.26
CA LYS A 188 9.62 24.45 -12.08
C LYS A 188 9.29 22.97 -11.79
N VAL A 189 8.18 22.45 -12.29
CA VAL A 189 7.72 21.09 -11.99
C VAL A 189 7.43 20.27 -13.24
N ARG A 190 7.48 20.87 -14.41
CA ARG A 190 7.11 20.26 -15.68
C ARG A 190 7.94 19.01 -15.97
N ALA A 191 9.25 19.16 -16.05
CA ALA A 191 10.16 18.07 -16.36
C ALA A 191 10.03 16.94 -15.32
N ARG A 192 10.00 17.28 -14.04
CA ARG A 192 9.82 16.32 -12.93
C ARG A 192 8.54 15.51 -13.06
N ASN A 193 7.40 16.19 -13.26
CA ASN A 193 6.09 15.52 -13.28
C ASN A 193 5.93 14.63 -14.52
N ARG A 194 6.36 15.13 -15.68
CA ARG A 194 6.36 14.35 -16.92
C ARG A 194 7.27 13.13 -16.81
N LEU A 195 8.50 13.31 -16.31
CA LEU A 195 9.46 12.23 -16.10
C LEU A 195 8.90 11.15 -15.16
N LEU A 196 8.39 11.55 -13.99
CA LEU A 196 7.82 10.62 -13.00
C LEU A 196 6.69 9.77 -13.60
N ILE A 197 5.77 10.38 -14.33
CA ILE A 197 4.63 9.69 -14.92
C ILE A 197 5.07 8.80 -16.09
N LYS A 198 5.96 9.27 -16.96
CA LYS A 198 6.50 8.45 -18.06
C LYS A 198 7.26 7.22 -17.54
N ILE A 199 8.06 7.35 -16.49
CA ILE A 199 8.72 6.19 -15.84
C ILE A 199 7.67 5.16 -15.40
N ILE A 200 6.59 5.58 -14.76
CA ILE A 200 5.53 4.65 -14.33
C ILE A 200 4.84 3.99 -15.52
N VAL A 201 4.54 4.74 -16.58
CA VAL A 201 3.90 4.20 -17.79
C VAL A 201 4.78 3.15 -18.46
N PHE A 202 6.07 3.46 -18.67
CA PHE A 202 6.97 2.60 -19.45
C PHE A 202 7.54 1.40 -18.66
N THR A 203 7.46 1.41 -17.32
CA THR A 203 8.02 0.33 -16.48
C THR A 203 6.97 -0.42 -15.67
N GLY A 204 5.76 0.10 -15.59
CA GLY A 204 4.70 -0.47 -14.75
C GLY A 204 5.03 -0.49 -13.25
N MET A 205 6.04 0.26 -12.76
CA MET A 205 6.39 0.25 -11.33
C MET A 205 5.28 0.80 -10.45
N ARG A 206 5.29 0.43 -9.16
CA ARG A 206 4.30 0.95 -8.20
C ARG A 206 4.57 2.41 -7.90
N SER A 207 3.50 3.18 -7.65
CA SER A 207 3.60 4.60 -7.31
C SER A 207 4.60 4.89 -6.19
N ASN A 208 4.58 4.09 -5.13
CA ASN A 208 5.51 4.29 -4.02
C ASN A 208 6.96 3.97 -4.38
N GLU A 209 7.19 3.00 -5.25
CA GLU A 209 8.52 2.67 -5.77
C GLU A 209 9.08 3.82 -6.60
N ALA A 210 8.28 4.36 -7.53
CA ALA A 210 8.67 5.52 -8.35
C ALA A 210 9.00 6.76 -7.50
N LEU A 211 8.20 7.03 -6.46
CA LEU A 211 8.43 8.16 -5.54
C LEU A 211 9.67 8.02 -4.66
N GLN A 212 10.19 6.80 -4.49
CA GLN A 212 11.39 6.51 -3.68
C GLN A 212 12.66 6.31 -4.50
N LEU A 213 12.58 6.44 -5.84
CA LEU A 213 13.75 6.33 -6.72
C LEU A 213 14.82 7.36 -6.34
N LYS A 214 16.06 6.92 -6.41
CA LYS A 214 17.25 7.74 -6.20
C LYS A 214 17.99 7.93 -7.52
N ILE A 215 18.79 8.98 -7.63
CA ILE A 215 19.60 9.23 -8.84
C ILE A 215 20.53 8.03 -9.12
N LYS A 216 21.13 7.48 -8.09
CA LYS A 216 22.06 6.33 -8.19
C LYS A 216 21.40 5.00 -8.59
N ASP A 217 20.07 4.94 -8.61
CA ASP A 217 19.35 3.73 -9.00
C ASP A 217 19.30 3.54 -10.53
N PHE A 218 19.79 4.53 -11.29
CA PHE A 218 19.79 4.54 -12.75
C PHE A 218 21.17 4.24 -13.31
N THR A 219 21.28 3.22 -14.13
CA THR A 219 22.48 2.88 -14.91
C THR A 219 22.13 2.91 -16.39
N LEU A 220 22.87 3.68 -17.18
CA LEU A 220 22.68 3.76 -18.64
C LEU A 220 23.65 2.84 -19.35
N GLU A 221 23.14 1.87 -20.08
CA GLU A 221 23.92 0.97 -20.93
C GLU A 221 23.18 0.68 -22.23
N ASN A 222 23.86 0.71 -23.35
CA ASN A 222 23.34 0.35 -24.68
C ASN A 222 22.01 1.03 -25.03
N GLY A 223 21.84 2.31 -24.67
CA GLY A 223 20.63 3.08 -24.94
C GLY A 223 19.42 2.72 -24.05
N CYS A 224 19.63 1.92 -23.01
CA CYS A 224 18.60 1.57 -22.01
C CYS A 224 19.04 2.02 -20.61
N TYR A 225 18.10 2.54 -19.85
CA TYR A 225 18.25 2.70 -18.41
C TYR A 225 17.83 1.40 -17.70
N THR A 226 18.76 0.82 -16.95
CA THR A 226 18.44 -0.17 -15.92
C THR A 226 18.17 0.57 -14.62
N ILE A 227 16.97 0.38 -14.05
CA ILE A 227 16.51 1.06 -12.84
C ILE A 227 16.37 0.03 -11.72
N LEU A 228 17.20 0.16 -10.68
CA LEU A 228 17.14 -0.71 -9.50
C LEU A 228 16.03 -0.25 -8.54
N ILE A 229 15.06 -1.10 -8.29
CA ILE A 229 13.89 -0.80 -7.46
C ILE A 229 13.97 -1.58 -6.16
N LYS A 230 13.86 -0.88 -5.03
CA LYS A 230 13.67 -1.47 -3.71
C LYS A 230 12.19 -1.71 -3.45
N GLY A 231 11.76 -2.97 -3.44
CA GLY A 231 10.39 -3.38 -3.20
C GLY A 231 10.07 -3.63 -1.72
N LYS A 232 8.90 -4.22 -1.46
CA LYS A 232 8.46 -4.59 -0.10
C LYS A 232 9.34 -5.71 0.48
N GLY A 233 9.76 -5.55 1.75
CA GLY A 233 10.59 -6.54 2.45
C GLY A 233 12.06 -6.53 2.00
N ASP A 234 12.57 -5.36 1.61
CA ASP A 234 13.96 -5.12 1.19
C ASP A 234 14.41 -5.94 -0.03
N LYS A 235 13.45 -6.44 -0.81
CA LYS A 235 13.75 -7.15 -2.05
C LYS A 235 14.02 -6.15 -3.17
N TYR A 236 15.08 -6.42 -3.93
CA TYR A 236 15.43 -5.61 -5.10
C TYR A 236 14.98 -6.29 -6.38
N ARG A 237 14.57 -5.50 -7.36
CA ARG A 237 14.40 -5.92 -8.74
C ARG A 237 14.88 -4.82 -9.67
N ALA A 238 15.27 -5.18 -10.88
CA ALA A 238 15.55 -4.24 -11.94
C ALA A 238 14.35 -4.13 -12.88
N VAL A 239 14.18 -2.97 -13.46
CA VAL A 239 13.35 -2.75 -14.65
C VAL A 239 14.19 -2.03 -15.68
N MET A 240 13.88 -2.23 -16.95
CA MET A 240 14.58 -1.57 -18.05
C MET A 240 13.64 -0.61 -18.77
N LEU A 241 14.22 0.46 -19.30
CA LEU A 241 13.50 1.53 -19.99
C LEU A 241 14.42 2.12 -21.06
N LYS A 242 13.95 2.18 -22.31
CA LYS A 242 14.70 2.82 -23.40
C LYS A 242 14.96 4.29 -23.09
N ALA A 243 16.22 4.72 -23.24
CA ALA A 243 16.67 6.04 -22.80
C ALA A 243 15.93 7.18 -23.53
N PHE A 244 15.63 7.03 -24.81
CA PHE A 244 15.00 8.07 -25.62
C PHE A 244 13.62 8.51 -25.11
N HIS A 245 12.92 7.66 -24.33
CA HIS A 245 11.62 8.03 -23.75
C HIS A 245 11.71 9.07 -22.63
N ILE A 246 12.86 9.14 -21.93
CA ILE A 246 12.97 9.96 -20.72
C ILE A 246 14.24 10.82 -20.64
N GLU A 247 15.23 10.60 -21.47
CA GLU A 247 16.57 11.19 -21.33
C GLU A 247 16.54 12.73 -21.27
N SER A 248 15.81 13.37 -22.18
CA SER A 248 15.70 14.84 -22.21
C SER A 248 15.04 15.38 -20.93
N LEU A 249 13.95 14.74 -20.50
CA LEU A 249 13.24 15.12 -19.26
C LEU A 249 14.08 14.85 -18.01
N LEU A 250 14.87 13.78 -18.01
CA LEU A 250 15.78 13.47 -16.91
C LEU A 250 16.87 14.53 -16.79
N LYS A 251 17.49 14.92 -17.91
CA LYS A 251 18.51 15.99 -17.95
C LYS A 251 17.91 17.33 -17.49
N GLU A 252 16.76 17.73 -18.05
CA GLU A 252 16.06 18.97 -17.66
C GLU A 252 15.73 18.96 -16.17
N TRP A 253 15.21 17.85 -15.65
CA TRP A 253 14.86 17.74 -14.24
C TRP A 253 16.07 17.76 -13.31
N LEU A 254 17.17 17.11 -13.64
CA LEU A 254 18.36 17.11 -12.80
C LEU A 254 18.93 18.53 -12.65
N ILE A 255 18.95 19.34 -13.73
CA ILE A 255 19.34 20.75 -13.65
C ILE A 255 18.40 21.55 -12.74
N GLU A 256 17.09 21.42 -12.93
CA GLU A 256 16.11 22.12 -12.08
C GLU A 256 16.18 21.69 -10.62
N ARG A 257 16.46 20.39 -10.36
CA ARG A 257 16.56 19.82 -9.03
C ARG A 257 17.73 20.41 -8.22
N GLU A 258 18.82 20.79 -8.84
CA GLU A 258 19.97 21.40 -8.19
C GLU A 258 19.61 22.75 -7.54
N LEU A 259 18.58 23.43 -8.04
CA LEU A 259 18.08 24.69 -7.47
C LEU A 259 17.30 24.50 -6.17
N TYR A 260 17.01 23.26 -5.77
CA TYR A 260 16.21 22.97 -4.57
C TYR A 260 17.09 22.58 -3.38
N PRO A 261 16.66 22.86 -2.12
CA PRO A 261 17.41 22.52 -0.91
C PRO A 261 17.32 21.02 -0.60
N VAL A 262 17.77 20.17 -1.53
CA VAL A 262 17.63 18.71 -1.41
C VAL A 262 18.68 18.17 -0.46
N LYS A 263 18.24 17.56 0.64
CA LYS A 263 19.09 16.93 1.67
C LYS A 263 19.15 15.39 1.54
N ASN A 264 18.63 14.82 0.46
CA ASN A 264 18.53 13.39 0.27
C ASN A 264 18.81 13.01 -1.20
N ASP A 265 19.04 11.72 -1.43
CA ASP A 265 19.35 11.19 -2.78
C ASP A 265 18.11 10.98 -3.66
N LEU A 266 16.89 11.35 -3.21
CA LEU A 266 15.67 11.10 -3.97
C LEU A 266 15.70 11.81 -5.32
N LEU A 267 15.39 11.08 -6.39
CA LEU A 267 15.24 11.67 -7.71
C LEU A 267 14.09 12.69 -7.70
N PHE A 268 12.95 12.34 -7.12
CA PHE A 268 11.75 13.17 -7.12
C PHE A 268 11.52 13.84 -5.76
N CYS A 269 11.64 15.16 -5.74
CA CYS A 269 11.38 15.98 -4.56
C CYS A 269 10.46 17.17 -4.87
N ASN A 270 9.88 17.75 -3.84
CA ASN A 270 9.16 19.03 -3.93
C ASN A 270 10.16 20.20 -3.83
N GLN A 271 9.68 21.44 -4.00
CA GLN A 271 10.51 22.64 -3.93
C GLN A 271 11.21 22.88 -2.57
N LYS A 272 10.76 22.18 -1.51
CA LYS A 272 11.41 22.20 -0.19
C LYS A 272 12.42 21.05 -0.02
N GLY A 273 12.74 20.32 -1.09
CA GLY A 273 13.64 19.17 -1.06
C GLY A 273 13.07 17.91 -0.40
N SER A 274 11.79 17.88 -0.04
CA SER A 274 11.13 16.73 0.58
C SER A 274 10.52 15.79 -0.45
N ALA A 275 10.33 14.52 -0.08
CA ALA A 275 9.67 13.52 -0.93
C ALA A 275 8.28 13.96 -1.39
N LEU A 276 7.92 13.59 -2.62
CA LEU A 276 6.56 13.74 -3.12
C LEU A 276 5.63 12.71 -2.45
N THR A 277 4.33 13.03 -2.38
CA THR A 277 3.31 12.13 -1.81
C THR A 277 2.55 11.38 -2.90
N GLN A 278 1.98 10.22 -2.56
CA GLN A 278 1.10 9.49 -3.47
C GLN A 278 -0.14 10.31 -3.86
N ALA A 279 -0.67 11.12 -2.94
CA ALA A 279 -1.79 12.01 -3.22
C ALA A 279 -1.43 13.08 -4.27
N TYR A 280 -0.20 13.60 -4.22
CA TYR A 280 0.29 14.52 -5.26
C TYR A 280 0.36 13.83 -6.62
N LEU A 281 0.99 12.66 -6.69
CA LEU A 281 1.09 11.88 -7.94
C LEU A 281 -0.30 11.55 -8.50
N TYR A 282 -1.22 11.10 -7.64
CA TYR A 282 -2.60 10.83 -8.05
C TYR A 282 -3.25 12.03 -8.73
N LYS A 283 -3.16 13.22 -8.11
CA LYS A 283 -3.71 14.46 -8.69
C LYS A 283 -3.07 14.82 -10.04
N GLN A 284 -1.77 14.58 -10.21
CA GLN A 284 -1.12 14.84 -11.49
C GLN A 284 -1.60 13.89 -12.59
N VAL A 285 -1.71 12.59 -12.29
CA VAL A 285 -2.24 11.60 -13.24
C VAL A 285 -3.70 11.91 -13.57
N GLU A 286 -4.54 12.19 -12.58
CA GLU A 286 -5.95 12.55 -12.76
C GLU A 286 -6.12 13.80 -13.65
N ARG A 287 -5.27 14.82 -13.44
CA ARG A 287 -5.27 16.03 -14.28
C ARG A 287 -4.99 15.71 -15.75
N ILE A 288 -4.03 14.83 -16.04
CA ILE A 288 -3.70 14.42 -17.40
C ILE A 288 -4.81 13.58 -18.02
N ILE A 289 -5.39 12.64 -17.26
CA ILE A 289 -6.54 11.83 -17.69
C ILE A 289 -7.72 12.72 -18.08
N ASN A 290 -8.02 13.74 -17.27
CA ASN A 290 -9.10 14.67 -17.55
C ASN A 290 -8.78 15.54 -18.79
N PHE A 291 -7.54 16.00 -18.96
CA PHE A 291 -7.10 16.74 -20.13
C PHE A 291 -7.19 15.90 -21.42
N ALA A 292 -6.85 14.62 -21.33
CA ALA A 292 -6.98 13.66 -22.43
C ALA A 292 -8.44 13.27 -22.73
N GLY A 293 -9.41 13.67 -21.90
CA GLY A 293 -10.80 13.24 -22.05
C GLY A 293 -11.03 11.76 -21.70
N LEU A 294 -10.12 11.15 -20.93
CA LEU A 294 -10.13 9.73 -20.58
C LEU A 294 -10.63 9.57 -19.13
N ARG A 295 -11.94 9.73 -18.90
CA ARG A 295 -12.51 9.53 -17.57
C ARG A 295 -12.71 8.07 -17.23
N ARG A 296 -12.28 7.66 -16.02
CA ARG A 296 -12.46 6.33 -15.44
C ARG A 296 -12.91 6.45 -13.98
N GLU A 297 -13.54 5.39 -13.44
CA GLU A 297 -13.92 5.33 -12.01
C GLU A 297 -12.72 5.43 -11.09
N LYS A 298 -11.55 4.94 -11.51
CA LYS A 298 -10.30 4.95 -10.75
C LYS A 298 -9.16 5.45 -11.62
N ASN A 299 -8.80 6.71 -11.41
CA ASN A 299 -7.74 7.40 -12.13
C ASN A 299 -6.50 7.46 -11.22
N GLY A 300 -5.41 6.81 -11.58
CA GLY A 300 -4.19 6.92 -10.79
C GLY A 300 -3.06 6.03 -11.31
N ALA A 301 -1.90 6.10 -10.67
CA ALA A 301 -0.71 5.35 -11.10
C ALA A 301 -0.90 3.82 -11.11
N HIS A 302 -1.83 3.27 -10.33
CA HIS A 302 -2.17 1.85 -10.40
C HIS A 302 -2.83 1.48 -11.73
N MET A 303 -3.67 2.35 -12.27
CA MET A 303 -4.26 2.15 -13.60
C MET A 303 -3.18 2.11 -14.68
N LEU A 304 -2.20 3.00 -14.63
CA LEU A 304 -1.08 3.00 -15.59
C LEU A 304 -0.26 1.71 -15.53
N ARG A 305 -0.02 1.19 -14.31
CA ARG A 305 0.62 -0.12 -14.13
C ARG A 305 -0.21 -1.27 -14.71
N HIS A 306 -1.54 -1.24 -14.55
CA HIS A 306 -2.41 -2.24 -15.17
C HIS A 306 -2.42 -2.11 -16.69
N SER A 307 -2.37 -0.90 -17.24
CA SER A 307 -2.24 -0.65 -18.68
C SER A 307 -0.94 -1.26 -19.21
N PHE A 308 0.20 -1.00 -18.56
CA PHE A 308 1.48 -1.61 -18.91
C PHE A 308 1.41 -3.14 -18.91
N ALA A 309 0.86 -3.74 -17.84
CA ALA A 309 0.74 -5.20 -17.73
C ALA A 309 -0.13 -5.81 -18.83
N THR A 310 -1.28 -5.16 -19.12
CA THR A 310 -2.21 -5.62 -20.14
C THR A 310 -1.59 -5.52 -21.53
N LEU A 311 -0.96 -4.39 -21.84
CA LEU A 311 -0.30 -4.17 -23.10
C LEU A 311 0.87 -5.16 -23.33
N LEU A 312 1.72 -5.35 -22.31
CA LEU A 312 2.82 -6.31 -22.37
C LEU A 312 2.30 -7.72 -22.64
N TYR A 313 1.23 -8.14 -21.95
CA TYR A 313 0.61 -9.43 -22.18
C TYR A 313 -0.03 -9.55 -23.57
N GLN A 314 -0.72 -8.52 -24.04
CA GLN A 314 -1.34 -8.52 -25.37
C GLN A 314 -0.30 -8.64 -26.50
N LYS A 315 0.86 -7.98 -26.35
CA LYS A 315 1.90 -8.03 -27.38
C LYS A 315 2.76 -9.31 -27.33
N ARG A 316 2.98 -9.89 -26.15
CA ARG A 316 3.94 -11.00 -25.96
C ARG A 316 3.29 -12.33 -25.59
N HIS A 317 2.05 -12.32 -25.11
CA HIS A 317 1.33 -13.49 -24.60
C HIS A 317 2.10 -14.31 -23.55
N ASP A 318 3.05 -13.67 -22.84
CA ASP A 318 3.91 -14.26 -21.82
C ASP A 318 3.59 -13.69 -20.42
N LEU A 319 2.92 -14.49 -19.60
CA LEU A 319 2.59 -14.13 -18.22
C LEU A 319 3.82 -14.09 -17.31
N ILE A 320 4.86 -14.87 -17.64
CA ILE A 320 6.10 -14.92 -16.84
C ILE A 320 6.84 -13.60 -17.05
N LEU A 321 6.97 -13.13 -18.29
CA LEU A 321 7.55 -11.83 -18.60
C LEU A 321 6.80 -10.69 -17.90
N VAL A 322 5.46 -10.72 -17.89
CA VAL A 322 4.64 -9.72 -17.17
C VAL A 322 4.91 -9.77 -15.67
N GLN A 323 5.02 -10.95 -15.07
CA GLN A 323 5.32 -11.11 -13.65
C GLN A 323 6.71 -10.60 -13.29
N GLU A 324 7.72 -10.90 -14.09
CA GLU A 324 9.09 -10.44 -13.93
C GLU A 324 9.18 -8.90 -14.05
N ALA A 325 8.66 -8.33 -15.13
CA ALA A 325 8.63 -6.88 -15.36
C ALA A 325 7.93 -6.12 -14.24
N LEU A 326 6.84 -6.68 -13.71
CA LEU A 326 6.11 -6.07 -12.59
C LEU A 326 6.70 -6.39 -11.22
N GLY A 327 7.58 -7.38 -11.09
CA GLY A 327 8.13 -7.83 -9.82
C GLY A 327 7.05 -8.39 -8.88
N HIS A 328 6.21 -9.29 -9.38
CA HIS A 328 5.23 -10.00 -8.56
C HIS A 328 5.92 -11.10 -7.76
N ALA A 329 5.92 -10.99 -6.44
CA ALA A 329 6.68 -11.80 -5.49
C ALA A 329 6.13 -13.24 -5.27
N SER A 330 5.44 -13.87 -6.20
CA SER A 330 4.81 -15.18 -5.99
C SER A 330 5.39 -16.33 -6.81
N LEU A 331 6.66 -16.28 -7.16
CA LEU A 331 7.40 -17.47 -7.57
C LEU A 331 8.70 -17.55 -6.77
N ASN A 332 8.86 -18.67 -6.07
CA ASN A 332 9.95 -19.03 -5.16
C ASN A 332 11.23 -18.21 -5.22
N THR A 333 11.48 -17.49 -4.16
CA THR A 333 12.42 -16.41 -3.91
C THR A 333 13.91 -16.80 -3.89
N SER A 334 14.33 -17.91 -4.45
CA SER A 334 15.74 -18.37 -4.43
C SER A 334 16.57 -18.00 -5.66
N ARG A 335 15.99 -17.35 -6.68
CA ARG A 335 16.71 -17.01 -7.92
C ARG A 335 17.06 -15.53 -8.11
N ILE A 336 16.92 -14.69 -7.09
CA ILE A 336 16.95 -13.22 -7.23
C ILE A 336 18.32 -12.62 -7.50
N TYR A 337 19.41 -13.37 -7.33
CA TYR A 337 20.75 -12.78 -7.41
C TYR A 337 21.66 -13.34 -8.49
N THR A 338 21.26 -14.35 -9.25
CA THR A 338 22.18 -14.99 -10.19
C THR A 338 21.91 -14.76 -11.66
N HIS A 339 20.68 -14.45 -12.07
CA HIS A 339 20.39 -14.16 -13.49
C HIS A 339 19.17 -13.24 -13.60
N PHE A 340 19.39 -11.92 -13.72
CA PHE A 340 18.47 -11.09 -14.49
C PHE A 340 18.56 -11.63 -15.92
N ASP A 341 17.45 -12.12 -16.45
CA ASP A 341 17.36 -12.36 -17.89
C ASP A 341 17.31 -10.98 -18.56
N LYS A 342 18.50 -10.48 -18.92
CA LYS A 342 18.67 -9.15 -19.50
C LYS A 342 17.91 -9.03 -20.81
N GLU A 343 17.89 -10.10 -21.62
CA GLU A 343 17.19 -10.15 -22.90
C GLU A 343 15.69 -9.97 -22.72
N ARG A 344 15.09 -10.65 -21.74
CA ARG A 344 13.64 -10.52 -21.45
C ARG A 344 13.25 -9.15 -20.88
N LEU A 345 14.15 -8.49 -20.13
CA LEU A 345 13.91 -7.14 -19.65
C LEU A 345 14.07 -6.09 -20.76
N GLU A 346 15.01 -6.31 -21.68
CA GLU A 346 15.15 -5.50 -22.89
C GLU A 346 13.91 -5.65 -23.80
N GLU A 347 13.39 -6.86 -23.94
CA GLU A 347 12.11 -7.13 -24.62
C GLU A 347 10.95 -6.38 -23.98
N ALA A 348 10.85 -6.39 -22.65
CA ALA A 348 9.84 -5.59 -21.94
C ALA A 348 10.02 -4.08 -22.14
N ALA A 349 11.24 -3.60 -22.27
CA ALA A 349 11.53 -2.19 -22.53
C ALA A 349 11.21 -1.78 -23.98
N SER A 350 11.30 -2.71 -24.94
CA SER A 350 11.04 -2.47 -26.36
C SER A 350 9.55 -2.49 -26.74
N ILE A 351 8.65 -2.82 -25.81
CA ILE A 351 7.19 -2.95 -26.09
C ILE A 351 6.59 -1.67 -26.73
N TRP A 352 7.20 -0.53 -26.48
CA TRP A 352 6.75 0.77 -26.99
C TRP A 352 7.27 1.12 -28.38
N GLU A 353 8.16 0.29 -28.95
CA GLU A 353 8.75 0.47 -30.27
C GLU A 353 8.01 -0.34 -31.35
N GLU A 354 7.16 -1.28 -30.97
CA GLU A 354 6.37 -2.12 -31.86
C GLU A 354 4.98 -1.51 -32.08
N ASN A 355 4.83 -0.73 -33.15
CA ASN A 355 3.57 -0.22 -33.70
C ASN A 355 3.08 -1.10 -34.85
#